data_9f4bd7a74730ea5e8025269b2efe23eb
#
_entry.id   9f4bd7a74730ea5e8025269b2efe23eb
#
_cell.length_a   1.000
_cell.length_b   1.000
_cell.length_c   1.000
_cell.angle_alpha   90.00
_cell.angle_beta   90.00
_cell.angle_gamma   90.00
#
_symmetry.space_group_name_H-M   'P 1'
#
loop_
_entity.id
_entity.type
_entity.pdbx_description
1 polymer ?
#
loop_
_entity_poly.entity_id
_entity_poly.type
_entity_poly.pdbx_seq_one_letter_code
_entity_poly.pdbx_strand_id
1 'polypeptide(L)'
;MICPELRRIAAQVRARLQSGKALTWRDVWAMAPDASRTWAHDTLRKLRAKGEIHVADWTRSMQGPAMPTYRWGAGVDAPRPANMTNAEKCERWRAAHPDKVALARKRDVFKRRRSPILDPITAAMLGYTRRGTGWVK
;
A
#
# COMPACT_ATOMS: atom_id res chain seq x y z
N MET A 1 10.48 -11.90 29.33
CA MET A 1 11.85 -11.38 29.50
C MET A 1 12.32 -10.83 28.16
N ILE A 2 12.69 -9.56 28.08
CA ILE A 2 13.15 -8.96 26.81
C ILE A 2 14.63 -9.33 26.64
N CYS A 3 14.99 -9.91 25.47
CA CYS A 3 16.35 -10.24 25.12
C CYS A 3 17.28 -9.01 25.30
N PRO A 4 18.47 -9.15 25.91
CA PRO A 4 19.39 -8.02 26.15
C PRO A 4 19.77 -7.30 24.84
N GLU A 5 19.84 -8.02 23.75
CA GLU A 5 20.11 -7.46 22.43
C GLU A 5 19.02 -6.50 21.94
N LEU A 6 17.75 -6.86 22.13
CA LEU A 6 16.62 -5.97 21.78
C LEU A 6 16.59 -4.71 22.63
N ARG A 7 17.06 -4.76 23.89
CA ARG A 7 17.24 -3.55 24.71
C ARG A 7 18.31 -2.62 24.13
N ARG A 8 19.44 -3.21 23.68
CA ARG A 8 20.53 -2.44 23.04
C ARG A 8 20.05 -1.78 21.75
N ILE A 9 19.30 -2.49 20.92
CA ILE A 9 18.73 -1.92 19.69
C ILE A 9 17.71 -0.83 20.01
N ALA A 10 16.85 -1.02 21.00
CA ALA A 10 15.91 0.04 21.42
C ALA A 10 16.63 1.32 21.88
N ALA A 11 17.76 1.19 22.57
CA ALA A 11 18.61 2.33 22.93
C ALA A 11 19.22 3.00 21.69
N GLN A 12 19.63 2.23 20.68
CA GLN A 12 20.13 2.76 19.40
C GLN A 12 19.04 3.51 18.62
N VAL A 13 17.81 2.99 18.60
CA VAL A 13 16.64 3.65 17.99
C VAL A 13 16.44 5.03 18.65
N ARG A 14 16.47 5.06 19.98
CA ARG A 14 16.35 6.30 20.74
C ARG A 14 17.47 7.29 20.39
N ALA A 15 18.71 6.85 20.36
CA ALA A 15 19.86 7.69 20.01
C ALA A 15 19.74 8.24 18.58
N ARG A 16 19.29 7.45 17.60
CA ARG A 16 19.04 7.93 16.24
C ARG A 16 17.94 8.98 16.16
N LEU A 17 16.86 8.79 16.90
CA LEU A 17 15.80 9.82 16.98
C LEU A 17 16.32 11.10 17.63
N GLN A 18 17.10 11.00 18.70
CA GLN A 18 17.74 12.15 19.38
C GLN A 18 18.71 12.90 18.46
N SER A 19 19.36 12.21 17.53
CA SER A 19 20.23 12.86 16.52
C SER A 19 19.44 13.62 15.44
N GLY A 20 18.12 13.73 15.56
CA GLY A 20 17.25 14.47 14.63
C GLY A 20 16.79 13.67 13.41
N LYS A 21 17.14 12.39 13.31
CA LYS A 21 16.66 11.53 12.21
C LYS A 21 15.20 11.17 12.43
N ALA A 22 14.39 11.31 11.39
CA ALA A 22 13.04 10.80 11.37
C ALA A 22 13.07 9.30 11.07
N LEU A 23 12.33 8.50 11.82
CA LEU A 23 12.28 7.04 11.66
C LEU A 23 10.85 6.55 11.49
N THR A 24 10.70 5.55 10.64
CA THR A 24 9.47 4.75 10.50
C THR A 24 9.63 3.42 11.22
N TRP A 25 8.54 2.67 11.40
CA TRP A 25 8.63 1.32 11.97
C TRP A 25 9.48 0.37 11.11
N ARG A 26 9.57 0.61 9.79
CA ARG A 26 10.41 -0.19 8.87
C ARG A 26 11.89 0.03 9.14
N ASP A 27 12.29 1.28 9.42
CA ASP A 27 13.67 1.61 9.76
C ASP A 27 14.06 0.96 11.08
N VAL A 28 13.15 0.98 12.07
CA VAL A 28 13.37 0.31 13.36
C VAL A 28 13.46 -1.21 13.20
N TRP A 29 12.60 -1.79 12.37
CA TRP A 29 12.64 -3.22 12.09
C TRP A 29 13.91 -3.63 11.33
N ALA A 30 14.38 -2.80 10.38
CA ALA A 30 15.64 -3.03 9.68
C ALA A 30 16.87 -3.05 10.60
N MET A 31 16.79 -2.39 11.78
CA MET A 31 17.85 -2.44 12.80
C MET A 31 17.84 -3.75 13.61
N ALA A 32 16.73 -4.47 13.60
CA ALA A 32 16.53 -5.73 14.33
C ALA A 32 15.80 -6.73 13.42
N PRO A 33 16.46 -7.29 12.38
CA PRO A 33 15.82 -8.17 11.40
C PRO A 33 15.28 -9.46 12.04
N ASP A 34 15.88 -9.92 13.12
CA ASP A 34 15.45 -11.11 13.87
C ASP A 34 14.24 -10.83 14.80
N ALA A 35 13.91 -9.56 15.02
CA ALA A 35 12.75 -9.19 15.82
C ALA A 35 11.46 -9.19 14.98
N SER A 36 10.33 -9.39 15.65
CA SER A 36 9.02 -9.31 15.01
C SER A 36 8.69 -7.85 14.61
N ARG A 37 7.86 -7.69 13.58
CA ARG A 37 7.32 -6.36 13.22
C ARG A 37 6.57 -5.71 14.39
N THR A 38 5.88 -6.53 15.18
CA THR A 38 5.16 -6.09 16.37
C THR A 38 6.09 -5.41 17.37
N TRP A 39 7.30 -5.95 17.56
CA TRP A 39 8.30 -5.35 18.44
C TRP A 39 8.69 -3.92 17.99
N ALA A 40 8.89 -3.71 16.68
CA ALA A 40 9.22 -2.39 16.15
C ALA A 40 8.10 -1.38 16.40
N HIS A 41 6.84 -1.78 16.16
CA HIS A 41 5.66 -0.96 16.47
C HIS A 41 5.54 -0.66 17.95
N ASP A 42 5.72 -1.68 18.82
CA ASP A 42 5.61 -1.52 20.27
C ASP A 42 6.71 -0.63 20.84
N THR A 43 7.92 -0.70 20.28
CA THR A 43 9.03 0.17 20.69
C THR A 43 8.69 1.64 20.42
N LEU A 44 8.22 1.97 19.21
CA LEU A 44 7.81 3.33 18.87
C LEU A 44 6.58 3.78 19.67
N ARG A 45 5.60 2.88 19.87
CA ARG A 45 4.41 3.18 20.66
C ARG A 45 4.75 3.50 22.12
N LYS A 46 5.70 2.76 22.72
CA LYS A 46 6.19 3.03 24.08
C LYS A 46 6.90 4.39 24.20
N LEU A 47 7.74 4.73 23.22
CA LEU A 47 8.41 6.04 23.19
C LEU A 47 7.40 7.20 23.04
N ARG A 48 6.37 7.00 22.19
CA ARG A 48 5.29 7.97 22.01
C ARG A 48 4.45 8.11 23.28
N ALA A 49 4.10 7.01 23.95
CA ALA A 49 3.35 7.05 25.21
C ALA A 49 4.09 7.80 26.33
N LYS A 50 5.44 7.80 26.30
CA LYS A 50 6.27 8.58 27.19
C LYS A 50 6.40 10.06 26.79
N GLY A 51 5.85 10.45 25.63
CA GLY A 51 5.98 11.81 25.11
C GLY A 51 7.37 12.14 24.57
N GLU A 52 8.24 11.15 24.37
CA GLU A 52 9.60 11.36 23.87
C GLU A 52 9.64 11.60 22.37
N ILE A 53 8.65 11.10 21.64
CA ILE A 53 8.52 11.24 20.19
C ILE A 53 7.09 11.63 19.78
N HIS A 54 6.96 12.26 18.62
CA HIS A 54 5.69 12.61 18.01
C HIS A 54 5.66 12.19 16.53
N VAL A 55 4.47 12.09 15.95
CA VAL A 55 4.30 11.85 14.52
C VAL A 55 4.54 13.15 13.76
N ALA A 56 5.68 13.27 13.09
CA ALA A 56 6.01 14.47 12.33
C ALA A 56 5.34 14.52 10.96
N ASP A 57 5.21 13.37 10.32
CA ASP A 57 4.64 13.25 8.96
C ASP A 57 4.08 11.86 8.71
N TRP A 58 3.33 11.72 7.61
CA TRP A 58 2.75 10.47 7.15
C TRP A 58 3.21 10.14 5.73
N THR A 59 3.96 9.05 5.60
CA THR A 59 4.40 8.54 4.29
C THR A 59 3.39 7.53 3.76
N ARG A 60 3.04 7.62 2.48
CA ARG A 60 2.20 6.62 1.80
C ARG A 60 3.00 5.82 0.80
N SER A 61 2.88 4.51 0.86
CA SER A 61 3.20 3.64 -0.26
C SER A 61 2.10 3.76 -1.32
N MET A 62 2.39 3.30 -2.54
CA MET A 62 1.52 3.48 -3.71
C MET A 62 0.08 2.95 -3.50
N GLN A 63 -0.08 1.86 -2.76
CA GLN A 63 -1.38 1.21 -2.50
C GLN A 63 -1.62 0.91 -1.02
N GLY A 64 -0.63 1.18 -0.17
CA GLY A 64 -0.68 0.84 1.24
C GLY A 64 -1.32 1.91 2.12
N PRO A 65 -1.56 1.57 3.38
CA PRO A 65 -2.00 2.52 4.38
C PRO A 65 -0.93 3.60 4.62
N ALA A 66 -1.37 4.76 5.09
CA ALA A 66 -0.45 5.80 5.53
C ALA A 66 0.38 5.29 6.72
N MET A 67 1.69 5.48 6.64
CA MET A 67 2.66 5.06 7.63
C MET A 67 3.22 6.29 8.36
N PRO A 68 3.16 6.33 9.70
CA PRO A 68 3.66 7.45 10.46
C PRO A 68 5.19 7.50 10.46
N THR A 69 5.73 8.70 10.34
CA THR A 69 7.15 9.01 10.50
C THR A 69 7.33 9.75 11.81
N TYR A 70 8.18 9.23 12.66
CA TYR A 70 8.37 9.74 14.01
C TYR A 70 9.62 10.62 14.11
N ARG A 71 9.53 11.69 14.88
CA ARG A 71 10.67 12.54 15.27
C ARG A 71 10.78 12.64 16.78
N TRP A 72 12.01 12.94 17.23
CA TRP A 72 12.28 13.16 18.65
C TRP A 72 11.68 14.48 19.12
N GLY A 73 11.23 14.48 20.36
CA GLY A 73 10.69 15.64 21.05
C GLY A 73 9.19 15.60 21.24
N ALA A 74 8.72 16.37 22.22
CA ALA A 74 7.31 16.60 22.44
C ALA A 74 6.80 17.57 21.36
N GLY A 75 5.91 17.10 20.51
CA GLY A 75 5.28 17.86 19.44
C GLY A 75 3.84 17.45 19.24
N VAL A 76 3.11 18.26 18.49
CA VAL A 76 1.74 17.89 18.06
C VAL A 76 1.85 16.87 16.93
N ASP A 77 1.15 15.76 17.07
CA ASP A 77 1.10 14.73 16.02
C ASP A 77 0.46 15.30 14.74
N ALA A 78 1.10 15.06 13.61
CA ALA A 78 0.53 15.39 12.31
C ALA A 78 -0.80 14.63 12.10
N PRO A 79 -1.84 15.28 11.57
CA PRO A 79 -3.12 14.64 11.34
C PRO A 79 -2.98 13.49 10.36
N ARG A 80 -3.61 12.35 10.68
CA ARG A 80 -3.59 11.19 9.79
C ARG A 80 -4.34 11.52 8.50
N PRO A 81 -3.74 11.36 7.32
CA PRO A 81 -4.43 11.58 6.07
C PRO A 81 -5.59 10.58 5.90
N ALA A 82 -6.67 11.03 5.28
CA ALA A 82 -7.84 10.19 5.00
C ALA A 82 -7.46 8.92 4.22
N ASN A 83 -8.17 7.84 4.42
CA ASN A 83 -7.95 6.62 3.65
C ASN A 83 -8.26 6.88 2.16
N MET A 84 -7.40 6.37 1.29
CA MET A 84 -7.65 6.47 -0.15
C MET A 84 -8.83 5.60 -0.55
N THR A 85 -9.68 6.15 -1.39
CA THR A 85 -10.75 5.40 -2.05
C THR A 85 -10.20 4.37 -3.03
N ASN A 86 -10.99 3.38 -3.40
CA ASN A 86 -10.57 2.39 -4.40
C ASN A 86 -10.32 3.03 -5.77
N ALA A 87 -11.07 4.07 -6.12
CA ALA A 87 -10.88 4.84 -7.36
C ALA A 87 -9.49 5.50 -7.39
N GLU A 88 -9.11 6.22 -6.32
CA GLU A 88 -7.79 6.85 -6.20
C GLU A 88 -6.63 5.83 -6.23
N LYS A 89 -6.80 4.67 -5.59
CA LYS A 89 -5.82 3.58 -5.64
C LYS A 89 -5.63 3.06 -7.07
N CYS A 90 -6.73 2.82 -7.79
CA CYS A 90 -6.70 2.38 -9.17
C CYS A 90 -6.06 3.42 -10.09
N GLU A 91 -6.35 4.69 -9.88
CA GLU A 91 -5.81 5.79 -10.67
C GLU A 91 -4.30 5.93 -10.48
N ARG A 92 -3.82 5.91 -9.23
CA ARG A 92 -2.40 5.88 -8.92
C ARG A 92 -1.68 4.67 -9.50
N TRP A 93 -2.32 3.49 -9.42
CA TRP A 93 -1.75 2.28 -10.00
C TRP A 93 -1.62 2.39 -11.52
N ARG A 94 -2.64 2.92 -12.20
CA ARG A 94 -2.62 3.16 -13.66
C ARG A 94 -1.52 4.14 -14.04
N ALA A 95 -1.38 5.23 -13.30
CA ALA A 95 -0.35 6.23 -13.53
C ALA A 95 1.07 5.65 -13.39
N ALA A 96 1.28 4.76 -12.41
CA ALA A 96 2.57 4.14 -12.16
C ALA A 96 2.90 2.97 -13.11
N HIS A 97 1.90 2.39 -13.79
CA HIS A 97 2.08 1.22 -14.65
C HIS A 97 1.44 1.43 -16.04
N PRO A 98 1.85 2.46 -16.80
CA PRO A 98 1.25 2.77 -18.10
C PRO A 98 1.35 1.59 -19.09
N ASP A 99 2.46 0.84 -19.05
CA ASP A 99 2.68 -0.32 -19.93
C ASP A 99 1.68 -1.45 -19.66
N LYS A 100 1.41 -1.73 -18.39
CA LYS A 100 0.42 -2.75 -18.02
C LYS A 100 -1.00 -2.33 -18.42
N VAL A 101 -1.32 -1.04 -18.30
CA VAL A 101 -2.61 -0.49 -18.74
C VAL A 101 -2.75 -0.59 -20.26
N ALA A 102 -1.70 -0.25 -21.02
CA ALA A 102 -1.70 -0.37 -22.48
C ALA A 102 -1.85 -1.84 -22.91
N LEU A 103 -1.18 -2.76 -22.24
CA LEU A 103 -1.31 -4.21 -22.51
C LEU A 103 -2.72 -4.73 -22.21
N ALA A 104 -3.32 -4.30 -21.09
CA ALA A 104 -4.68 -4.68 -20.73
C ALA A 104 -5.69 -4.19 -21.78
N ARG A 105 -5.56 -2.92 -22.23
CA ARG A 105 -6.39 -2.35 -23.31
C ARG A 105 -6.26 -3.14 -24.62
N LYS A 106 -5.04 -3.50 -25.02
CA LYS A 106 -4.81 -4.36 -26.21
C LYS A 106 -5.52 -5.71 -26.08
N ARG A 107 -5.41 -6.36 -24.90
CA ARG A 107 -6.09 -7.64 -24.62
C ARG A 107 -7.61 -7.52 -24.70
N ASP A 108 -8.19 -6.44 -24.18
CA ASP A 108 -9.64 -6.21 -24.21
C ASP A 108 -10.14 -5.96 -25.64
N VAL A 109 -9.40 -5.19 -26.43
CA VAL A 109 -9.70 -5.00 -27.86
C VAL A 109 -9.64 -6.33 -28.61
N PHE A 110 -8.63 -7.17 -28.31
CA PHE A 110 -8.48 -8.49 -28.93
C PHE A 110 -9.60 -9.44 -28.54
N LYS A 111 -10.02 -9.44 -27.27
CA LYS A 111 -11.19 -10.22 -26.81
C LYS A 111 -12.48 -9.77 -27.48
N ARG A 112 -12.72 -8.47 -27.61
CA ARG A 112 -13.90 -7.92 -28.30
C ARG A 112 -13.91 -8.28 -29.78
N ARG A 113 -12.76 -8.26 -30.47
CA ARG A 113 -12.63 -8.66 -31.87
C ARG A 113 -12.80 -10.16 -32.11
N ARG A 114 -12.54 -10.99 -31.09
CA ARG A 114 -12.78 -12.45 -31.16
C ARG A 114 -14.23 -12.83 -30.95
N SER A 115 -15.08 -11.99 -30.42
CA SER A 115 -16.52 -12.21 -30.42
C SER A 115 -17.00 -12.06 -31.86
N PRO A 116 -17.46 -13.12 -32.52
CA PRO A 116 -17.93 -13.03 -33.89
C PRO A 116 -19.07 -12.02 -33.92
N ILE A 117 -18.91 -10.97 -34.75
CA ILE A 117 -20.02 -10.08 -35.09
C ILE A 117 -20.94 -10.91 -35.99
N LEU A 118 -21.76 -11.74 -35.36
CA LEU A 118 -22.77 -12.51 -36.06
C LEU A 118 -23.98 -11.60 -36.30
N ASP A 119 -24.41 -11.50 -37.55
CA ASP A 119 -25.71 -10.91 -37.81
C ASP A 119 -26.81 -11.80 -37.15
N PRO A 120 -27.98 -11.22 -36.82
CA PRO A 120 -29.01 -11.95 -36.08
C PRO A 120 -29.49 -13.21 -36.78
N ILE A 121 -29.51 -13.25 -38.08
CA ILE A 121 -29.98 -14.40 -38.87
C ILE A 121 -28.95 -15.52 -38.82
N THR A 122 -27.70 -15.23 -39.10
CA THR A 122 -26.58 -16.19 -39.01
C THR A 122 -26.42 -16.74 -37.60
N ALA A 123 -26.57 -15.87 -36.57
CA ALA A 123 -26.53 -16.30 -35.18
C ALA A 123 -27.64 -17.29 -34.83
N ALA A 124 -28.85 -17.03 -35.26
CA ALA A 124 -29.99 -17.94 -35.05
C ALA A 124 -29.79 -19.29 -35.76
N MET A 125 -29.30 -19.26 -36.99
CA MET A 125 -29.00 -20.50 -37.76
C MET A 125 -27.92 -21.37 -37.11
N LEU A 126 -26.95 -20.74 -36.43
CA LEU A 126 -25.88 -21.43 -35.74
C LEU A 126 -26.20 -21.77 -34.26
N GLY A 127 -27.43 -21.51 -33.81
CA GLY A 127 -27.90 -21.83 -32.45
C GLY A 127 -27.36 -20.85 -31.38
N TYR A 128 -26.93 -19.66 -31.76
CA TYR A 128 -26.54 -18.64 -30.79
C TYR A 128 -27.76 -17.84 -30.33
N THR A 129 -27.82 -17.58 -29.04
CA THR A 129 -28.83 -16.70 -28.42
C THR A 129 -28.19 -15.39 -27.95
N ARG A 130 -28.95 -14.31 -28.06
CA ARG A 130 -28.50 -12.99 -27.62
C ARG A 130 -28.62 -12.89 -26.10
N ARG A 131 -27.49 -12.67 -25.38
CA ARG A 131 -27.49 -12.31 -23.97
C ARG A 131 -26.77 -10.97 -23.77
N GLY A 132 -27.52 -9.95 -23.39
CA GLY A 132 -27.01 -8.60 -23.29
C GLY A 132 -26.46 -8.07 -24.62
N THR A 133 -25.20 -7.64 -24.66
CA THR A 133 -24.52 -7.13 -25.87
C THR A 133 -23.77 -8.21 -26.65
N GLY A 134 -23.82 -9.47 -26.23
CA GLY A 134 -23.10 -10.58 -26.86
C GLY A 134 -23.99 -11.75 -27.31
N TRP A 135 -23.41 -12.62 -28.18
CA TRP A 135 -24.00 -13.88 -28.64
C TRP A 135 -23.40 -15.05 -27.83
N VAL A 136 -24.23 -15.94 -27.34
CA VAL A 136 -23.85 -17.12 -26.55
C VAL A 136 -24.43 -18.37 -27.20
N LYS A 137 -23.61 -19.43 -27.29
CA LYS A 137 -24.01 -20.72 -27.83
C LYS A 137 -24.67 -21.57 -26.74
#